data_c229fff9dc5dd393049b5c49393f56a3
#
_entry.id   c229fff9dc5dd393049b5c49393f56a3
#
_cell.length_a   1.000
_cell.length_b   1.000
_cell.length_c   1.000
_cell.angle_alpha   90.00
_cell.angle_beta   90.00
_cell.angle_gamma   90.00
#
_symmetry.space_group_name_H-M   'P 1'
#
loop_
_entity.id
_entity.type
_entity.pdbx_description
1 polymer ?
#
loop_
_entity_poly.entity_id
_entity_poly.type
_entity_poly.pdbx_seq_one_letter_code
_entity_poly.pdbx_strand_id
1 'polypeptide(L)'
;MARQESTIEVEGRQIKLSNFDKVLYPKAGFTKGQVIDYYVRVAPVLLPHLSGRPLTLKRYPEGVEGMHFYEKNCPKYRPEWIKTAKIWSPGNNRFMHYCVVEDVATLVWLANLADLELHTSLSRARAMQRPTVIAFDLDPGPPANIVHCCQVGIWVRDIFAQFGLKAFPKTSGSKGLQVYVPLNADVTYDQTKPYAKAIARLLEERYPDKVVSDMKKSLRANKVFVDWSQNDDFKTTVCVYSLRAKEKPTVSTPVSWQEVENCLKKQDPELLVFTADQVLERVEKLGDLFAPVLSLKQKLPAFHKLGAATEPAAPKISSIRSAKMRRPTRSGSRKDKAKAL
;
A
#
# COMPACT_ATOMS: atom_id res chain seq x y z
N MET A 1 0.99 -20.71 32.39
CA MET A 1 1.34 -19.35 32.81
C MET A 1 0.07 -18.59 33.05
N ALA A 2 -0.04 -17.86 34.18
CA ALA A 2 -1.19 -17.02 34.48
C ALA A 2 -1.37 -15.96 33.38
N ARG A 3 -2.61 -15.71 32.98
CA ARG A 3 -2.94 -14.65 32.00
C ARG A 3 -2.58 -13.31 32.65
N GLN A 4 -1.57 -12.63 32.12
CA GLN A 4 -1.23 -11.30 32.57
C GLN A 4 -2.28 -10.32 32.02
N GLU A 5 -3.12 -9.79 32.88
CA GLU A 5 -4.17 -8.82 32.52
C GLU A 5 -3.82 -7.48 33.17
N SER A 6 -3.92 -6.43 32.40
CA SER A 6 -3.84 -5.04 32.88
C SER A 6 -5.01 -4.25 32.33
N THR A 7 -5.43 -3.22 33.04
CA THR A 7 -6.45 -2.29 32.55
C THR A 7 -5.79 -0.94 32.32
N ILE A 8 -5.98 -0.38 31.15
CA ILE A 8 -5.51 0.97 30.80
C ILE A 8 -6.70 1.85 30.47
N GLU A 9 -6.52 3.15 30.63
CA GLU A 9 -7.48 4.15 30.20
C GLU A 9 -7.00 4.81 28.91
N VAL A 10 -7.86 4.83 27.88
CA VAL A 10 -7.59 5.47 26.59
C VAL A 10 -8.82 6.29 26.22
N GLU A 11 -8.67 7.60 26.08
CA GLU A 11 -9.77 8.53 25.74
C GLU A 11 -11.01 8.34 26.65
N GLY A 12 -10.78 8.20 27.97
CA GLY A 12 -11.84 7.99 28.97
C GLY A 12 -12.48 6.61 28.98
N ARG A 13 -11.93 5.63 28.25
CA ARG A 13 -12.44 4.26 28.16
C ARG A 13 -11.48 3.28 28.81
N GLN A 14 -12.01 2.44 29.69
CA GLN A 14 -11.25 1.36 30.31
C GLN A 14 -11.12 0.16 29.38
N ILE A 15 -9.90 -0.22 29.04
CA ILE A 15 -9.60 -1.32 28.14
C ILE A 15 -8.78 -2.37 28.87
N LYS A 16 -9.30 -3.60 28.97
CA LYS A 16 -8.56 -4.74 29.50
C LYS A 16 -7.60 -5.27 28.43
N LEU A 17 -6.30 -5.16 28.70
CA LEU A 17 -5.25 -5.74 27.90
C LEU A 17 -4.88 -7.13 28.43
N SER A 18 -4.58 -8.05 27.55
CA SER A 18 -4.14 -9.39 27.90
C SER A 18 -2.87 -9.78 27.15
N ASN A 19 -1.99 -10.53 27.82
CA ASN A 19 -0.77 -11.08 27.21
C ASN A 19 0.06 -10.02 26.45
N PHE A 20 0.34 -8.90 27.13
CA PHE A 20 1.03 -7.74 26.57
C PHE A 20 2.42 -8.11 26.02
N ASP A 21 3.14 -9.00 26.73
CA ASP A 21 4.48 -9.46 26.37
C ASP A 21 4.49 -10.60 25.34
N LYS A 22 3.30 -11.05 24.86
CA LYS A 22 3.24 -12.10 23.83
C LYS A 22 3.96 -11.63 22.58
N VAL A 23 5.00 -12.36 22.16
CA VAL A 23 5.70 -12.11 20.91
C VAL A 23 4.79 -12.49 19.75
N LEU A 24 4.44 -11.50 18.90
CA LEU A 24 3.62 -11.72 17.72
C LEU A 24 4.43 -11.86 16.44
N TYR A 25 5.66 -11.34 16.42
CA TYR A 25 6.61 -11.50 15.32
C TYR A 25 7.89 -12.17 15.85
N PRO A 26 7.97 -13.52 15.84
CA PRO A 26 9.04 -14.25 16.51
C PRO A 26 10.44 -13.86 16.04
N LYS A 27 10.66 -13.70 14.73
CA LYS A 27 11.97 -13.35 14.18
C LYS A 27 12.44 -11.93 14.53
N ALA A 28 11.51 -11.04 14.83
CA ALA A 28 11.80 -9.65 15.21
C ALA A 28 11.73 -9.43 16.72
N GLY A 29 11.26 -10.42 17.50
CA GLY A 29 10.99 -10.23 18.93
C GLY A 29 9.88 -9.19 19.22
N PHE A 30 9.05 -8.85 18.22
CA PHE A 30 8.08 -7.76 18.33
C PHE A 30 6.80 -8.25 19.01
N THR A 31 6.48 -7.62 20.14
CA THR A 31 5.41 -8.05 21.03
C THR A 31 4.06 -7.42 20.72
N LYS A 32 3.00 -7.94 21.35
CA LYS A 32 1.66 -7.34 21.28
C LYS A 32 1.65 -5.93 21.87
N GLY A 33 2.41 -5.67 22.92
CA GLY A 33 2.57 -4.33 23.47
C GLY A 33 3.13 -3.35 22.45
N GLN A 34 4.13 -3.76 21.69
CA GLN A 34 4.71 -2.92 20.63
C GLN A 34 3.75 -2.73 19.44
N VAL A 35 2.89 -3.71 19.12
CA VAL A 35 1.80 -3.53 18.15
C VAL A 35 0.82 -2.46 18.62
N ILE A 36 0.43 -2.49 19.88
CA ILE A 36 -0.47 -1.49 20.49
C ILE A 36 0.20 -0.11 20.45
N ASP A 37 1.46 -0.01 20.89
CA ASP A 37 2.23 1.25 20.88
C ASP A 37 2.32 1.84 19.47
N TYR A 38 2.66 1.01 18.49
CA TYR A 38 2.68 1.44 17.08
C TYR A 38 1.35 2.05 16.64
N TYR A 39 0.22 1.36 16.91
CA TYR A 39 -1.09 1.86 16.49
C TYR A 39 -1.53 3.12 17.23
N VAL A 40 -1.15 3.28 18.48
CA VAL A 40 -1.37 4.51 19.24
C VAL A 40 -0.58 5.68 18.64
N ARG A 41 0.70 5.47 18.38
CA ARG A 41 1.60 6.53 17.86
C ARG A 41 1.28 6.92 16.41
N VAL A 42 0.87 5.98 15.56
CA VAL A 42 0.50 6.25 14.16
C VAL A 42 -0.94 6.73 14.00
N ALA A 43 -1.77 6.65 15.06
CA ALA A 43 -3.19 6.99 15.03
C ALA A 43 -3.50 8.37 14.42
N PRO A 44 -2.76 9.46 14.69
CA PRO A 44 -3.06 10.77 14.12
C PRO A 44 -3.14 10.80 12.59
N VAL A 45 -2.32 10.01 11.90
CA VAL A 45 -2.32 9.90 10.44
C VAL A 45 -3.14 8.72 9.93
N LEU A 46 -3.34 7.67 10.73
CA LEU A 46 -4.09 6.47 10.34
C LEU A 46 -5.61 6.65 10.45
N LEU A 47 -6.09 7.21 11.56
CA LEU A 47 -7.54 7.33 11.84
C LEU A 47 -8.34 8.02 10.73
N PRO A 48 -7.87 9.11 10.10
CA PRO A 48 -8.58 9.72 8.99
C PRO A 48 -8.85 8.77 7.82
N HIS A 49 -7.95 7.80 7.57
CA HIS A 49 -8.09 6.81 6.50
C HIS A 49 -9.01 5.64 6.88
N LEU A 50 -9.22 5.39 8.16
CA LEU A 50 -10.15 4.38 8.67
C LEU A 50 -11.56 4.94 8.86
N SER A 51 -11.68 6.24 9.14
CA SER A 51 -12.93 6.87 9.55
C SER A 51 -14.08 6.62 8.57
N GLY A 52 -15.18 6.12 9.12
CA GLY A 52 -16.40 5.81 8.40
C GLY A 52 -16.28 4.65 7.41
N ARG A 53 -15.18 3.88 7.39
CA ARG A 53 -15.02 2.72 6.50
C ARG A 53 -15.28 1.40 7.25
N PRO A 54 -15.99 0.46 6.62
CA PRO A 54 -16.09 -0.90 7.15
C PRO A 54 -14.72 -1.55 7.18
N LEU A 55 -14.35 -2.11 8.34
CA LEU A 55 -13.08 -2.77 8.54
C LEU A 55 -13.24 -4.29 8.51
N THR A 56 -12.42 -4.96 7.72
CA THR A 56 -12.18 -6.40 7.83
C THR A 56 -10.92 -6.59 8.63
N LEU A 57 -11.04 -7.26 9.77
CA LEU A 57 -9.92 -7.61 10.64
C LEU A 57 -9.15 -8.78 10.05
N LYS A 58 -7.84 -8.77 10.14
CA LYS A 58 -7.03 -9.96 9.89
C LYS A 58 -6.20 -10.26 11.11
N ARG A 59 -6.70 -11.22 11.90
CA ARG A 59 -6.22 -11.51 13.25
C ARG A 59 -5.20 -12.64 13.27
N TYR A 60 -4.20 -12.48 14.13
CA TYR A 60 -3.07 -13.40 14.31
C TYR A 60 -2.89 -13.72 15.79
N PRO A 61 -3.85 -14.40 16.44
CA PRO A 61 -3.82 -14.63 17.89
C PRO A 61 -2.59 -15.40 18.36
N GLU A 62 -2.01 -16.26 17.47
CA GLU A 62 -0.80 -17.04 17.74
C GLU A 62 0.47 -16.44 17.13
N GLY A 63 0.41 -15.16 16.69
CA GLY A 63 1.49 -14.49 15.99
C GLY A 63 1.52 -14.77 14.49
N VAL A 64 2.47 -14.14 13.78
CA VAL A 64 2.50 -14.13 12.31
C VAL A 64 2.83 -15.49 11.68
N GLU A 65 3.46 -16.40 12.43
CA GLU A 65 3.76 -17.75 11.98
C GLU A 65 2.64 -18.75 12.30
N GLY A 66 1.68 -18.34 13.14
CA GLY A 66 0.56 -19.18 13.56
C GLY A 66 -0.68 -19.05 12.70
N MET A 67 -1.77 -19.64 13.20
CA MET A 67 -3.06 -19.56 12.55
C MET A 67 -3.56 -18.11 12.50
N HIS A 68 -4.13 -17.73 11.37
CA HIS A 68 -4.75 -16.43 11.16
C HIS A 68 -6.08 -16.56 10.41
N PHE A 69 -6.94 -15.58 10.59
CA PHE A 69 -8.24 -15.55 9.94
C PHE A 69 -8.73 -14.13 9.65
N TYR A 70 -9.57 -14.04 8.63
CA TYR A 70 -10.30 -12.81 8.34
C TYR A 70 -11.60 -12.78 9.11
N GLU A 71 -11.87 -11.67 9.79
CA GLU A 71 -13.11 -11.46 10.54
C GLU A 71 -13.81 -10.19 10.04
N LYS A 72 -14.86 -10.37 9.23
CA LYS A 72 -15.66 -9.27 8.68
C LYS A 72 -16.72 -8.79 9.66
N ASN A 73 -17.24 -9.70 10.47
CA ASN A 73 -18.26 -9.38 11.46
C ASN A 73 -17.58 -8.99 12.77
N CYS A 74 -17.83 -7.79 13.25
CA CYS A 74 -17.24 -7.31 14.50
C CYS A 74 -17.57 -8.28 15.65
N PRO A 75 -16.60 -8.66 16.51
CA PRO A 75 -16.81 -9.62 17.58
C PRO A 75 -18.03 -9.28 18.44
N LYS A 76 -18.84 -10.30 18.79
CA LYS A 76 -20.04 -10.09 19.61
C LYS A 76 -19.72 -9.62 21.03
N TYR A 77 -18.55 -9.97 21.57
CA TYR A 77 -18.06 -9.58 22.88
C TYR A 77 -17.40 -8.20 22.90
N ARG A 78 -17.52 -7.41 21.81
CA ARG A 78 -16.99 -6.04 21.78
C ARG A 78 -17.65 -5.17 22.86
N PRO A 79 -16.91 -4.20 23.40
CA PRO A 79 -17.50 -3.15 24.21
C PRO A 79 -18.59 -2.39 23.46
N GLU A 80 -19.59 -1.89 24.18
CA GLU A 80 -20.75 -1.18 23.58
C GLU A 80 -20.34 0.09 22.81
N TRP A 81 -19.25 0.73 23.23
CA TRP A 81 -18.72 1.94 22.59
C TRP A 81 -18.04 1.68 21.23
N ILE A 82 -17.76 0.40 20.85
CA ILE A 82 -17.23 0.07 19.54
C ILE A 82 -18.32 0.28 18.49
N LYS A 83 -18.10 1.25 17.60
CA LYS A 83 -19.02 1.53 16.50
C LYS A 83 -19.01 0.41 15.47
N THR A 84 -20.19 0.12 14.94
CA THR A 84 -20.34 -0.87 13.85
C THR A 84 -21.21 -0.33 12.72
N ALA A 85 -20.93 -0.81 11.50
CA ALA A 85 -21.76 -0.57 10.33
C ALA A 85 -22.49 -1.84 9.91
N LYS A 86 -23.84 -1.79 9.85
CA LYS A 86 -24.69 -2.89 9.36
C LYS A 86 -24.75 -2.82 7.84
N ILE A 87 -24.14 -3.80 7.16
CA ILE A 87 -24.02 -3.85 5.70
C ILE A 87 -24.52 -5.19 5.20
N TRP A 88 -25.36 -5.17 4.17
CA TRP A 88 -25.82 -6.38 3.51
C TRP A 88 -24.67 -7.06 2.77
N SER A 89 -24.52 -8.36 2.97
CA SER A 89 -23.51 -9.18 2.30
C SER A 89 -24.20 -10.19 1.38
N PRO A 90 -24.29 -9.94 0.07
CA PRO A 90 -24.97 -10.85 -0.86
C PRO A 90 -24.38 -12.26 -0.85
N GLY A 91 -23.06 -12.38 -0.82
CA GLY A 91 -22.37 -13.68 -0.78
C GLY A 91 -22.66 -14.52 0.48
N ASN A 92 -23.09 -13.88 1.59
CA ASN A 92 -23.46 -14.55 2.82
C ASN A 92 -24.99 -14.55 3.05
N ASN A 93 -25.74 -13.90 2.18
CA ASN A 93 -27.20 -13.71 2.27
C ASN A 93 -27.66 -13.22 3.66
N ARG A 94 -26.93 -12.29 4.26
CA ARG A 94 -27.20 -11.72 5.59
C ARG A 94 -26.57 -10.36 5.80
N PHE A 95 -27.04 -9.65 6.81
CA PHE A 95 -26.36 -8.45 7.30
C PHE A 95 -25.10 -8.83 8.09
N MET A 96 -24.02 -8.13 7.82
CA MET A 96 -22.77 -8.17 8.57
C MET A 96 -22.61 -6.87 9.35
N HIS A 97 -22.05 -6.96 10.55
CA HIS A 97 -21.75 -5.81 11.40
C HIS A 97 -20.24 -5.57 11.41
N TYR A 98 -19.76 -4.75 10.50
CA TYR A 98 -18.33 -4.43 10.42
C TYR A 98 -17.94 -3.47 11.53
N CYS A 99 -16.75 -3.65 12.13
CA CYS A 99 -16.16 -2.62 12.98
C CYS A 99 -15.90 -1.35 12.17
N VAL A 100 -16.12 -0.18 12.81
CA VAL A 100 -15.76 1.14 12.27
C VAL A 100 -14.84 1.80 13.29
N VAL A 101 -13.65 2.20 12.84
CA VAL A 101 -12.61 2.76 13.70
C VAL A 101 -12.60 4.28 13.54
N GLU A 102 -12.87 4.99 14.62
CA GLU A 102 -12.92 6.45 14.62
C GLU A 102 -12.11 7.10 15.76
N ASP A 103 -11.54 6.26 16.65
CA ASP A 103 -10.82 6.69 17.83
C ASP A 103 -9.67 5.73 18.19
N VAL A 104 -8.75 6.23 19.03
CA VAL A 104 -7.57 5.48 19.47
C VAL A 104 -7.96 4.30 20.33
N ALA A 105 -8.99 4.44 21.18
CA ALA A 105 -9.46 3.36 22.03
C ALA A 105 -9.89 2.13 21.22
N THR A 106 -10.57 2.34 20.08
CA THR A 106 -10.94 1.26 19.15
C THR A 106 -9.71 0.59 18.53
N LEU A 107 -8.68 1.36 18.11
CA LEU A 107 -7.42 0.81 17.61
C LEU A 107 -6.72 -0.06 18.64
N VAL A 108 -6.62 0.42 19.88
CA VAL A 108 -6.01 -0.32 21.00
C VAL A 108 -6.76 -1.62 21.26
N TRP A 109 -8.09 -1.58 21.27
CA TRP A 109 -8.90 -2.78 21.48
C TRP A 109 -8.68 -3.81 20.35
N LEU A 110 -8.63 -3.38 19.08
CA LEU A 110 -8.36 -4.26 17.93
C LEU A 110 -6.94 -4.83 18.00
N ALA A 111 -5.93 -4.02 18.28
CA ALA A 111 -4.56 -4.48 18.44
C ALA A 111 -4.42 -5.51 19.58
N ASN A 112 -5.16 -5.33 20.70
CA ASN A 112 -5.20 -6.31 21.78
C ASN A 112 -5.83 -7.65 21.36
N LEU A 113 -6.68 -7.67 20.34
CA LEU A 113 -7.20 -8.88 19.69
C LEU A 113 -6.21 -9.51 18.70
N ALA A 114 -4.98 -8.98 18.61
CA ALA A 114 -3.98 -9.31 17.59
C ALA A 114 -4.47 -9.11 16.16
N ASP A 115 -5.29 -8.07 15.93
CA ASP A 115 -5.63 -7.60 14.60
C ASP A 115 -4.44 -6.82 14.03
N LEU A 116 -3.57 -7.53 13.30
CA LEU A 116 -2.33 -6.97 12.78
C LEU A 116 -2.53 -6.23 11.47
N GLU A 117 -3.44 -6.72 10.63
CA GLU A 117 -3.67 -6.13 9.32
C GLU A 117 -5.08 -5.53 9.22
N LEU A 118 -5.15 -4.23 9.08
CA LEU A 118 -6.38 -3.46 8.92
C LEU A 118 -6.75 -3.38 7.43
N HIS A 119 -7.86 -4.01 7.04
CA HIS A 119 -8.30 -4.01 5.65
C HIS A 119 -9.60 -3.22 5.49
N THR A 120 -9.57 -2.13 4.71
CA THR A 120 -10.73 -1.25 4.52
C THR A 120 -11.38 -1.40 3.16
N SER A 121 -12.68 -1.12 3.09
CA SER A 121 -13.37 -0.87 1.83
C SER A 121 -12.89 0.43 1.18
N LEU A 122 -12.95 0.53 -0.14
CA LEU A 122 -12.72 1.78 -0.87
C LEU A 122 -13.87 2.78 -0.68
N SER A 123 -15.01 2.33 -0.15
CA SER A 123 -16.19 3.13 0.17
C SER A 123 -16.32 3.43 1.65
N ARG A 124 -17.11 4.43 1.99
CA ARG A 124 -17.58 4.66 3.35
C ARG A 124 -18.85 3.83 3.63
N ALA A 125 -19.06 3.41 4.87
CA ALA A 125 -20.20 2.58 5.28
C ALA A 125 -21.57 3.19 4.91
N ARG A 126 -21.69 4.52 4.95
CA ARG A 126 -22.90 5.27 4.57
C ARG A 126 -23.23 5.26 3.08
N ALA A 127 -22.27 4.84 2.24
CA ALA A 127 -22.37 4.90 0.78
C ALA A 127 -21.54 3.77 0.14
N MET A 128 -21.88 2.51 0.45
CA MET A 128 -21.11 1.34 0.05
C MET A 128 -20.92 1.18 -1.46
N GLN A 129 -21.87 1.65 -2.25
CA GLN A 129 -21.81 1.58 -3.72
C GLN A 129 -20.95 2.70 -4.35
N ARG A 130 -20.44 3.63 -3.53
CA ARG A 130 -19.72 4.83 -3.99
C ARG A 130 -18.29 4.84 -3.47
N PRO A 131 -17.34 4.32 -4.26
CA PRO A 131 -15.92 4.38 -3.88
C PRO A 131 -15.41 5.82 -3.90
N THR A 132 -14.53 6.14 -2.96
CA THR A 132 -13.88 7.46 -2.91
C THR A 132 -12.62 7.52 -3.77
N VAL A 133 -12.14 6.36 -4.24
CA VAL A 133 -10.90 6.18 -4.99
C VAL A 133 -11.04 5.05 -6.01
N ILE A 134 -10.20 5.07 -7.05
CA ILE A 134 -9.81 3.87 -7.79
C ILE A 134 -8.50 3.37 -7.23
N ALA A 135 -8.38 2.06 -7.00
CA ALA A 135 -7.17 1.43 -6.51
C ALA A 135 -6.65 0.39 -7.51
N PHE A 136 -5.33 0.37 -7.71
CA PHE A 136 -4.61 -0.66 -8.45
C PHE A 136 -3.66 -1.36 -7.48
N ASP A 137 -3.85 -2.66 -7.29
CA ASP A 137 -2.95 -3.48 -6.50
C ASP A 137 -1.98 -4.18 -7.46
N LEU A 138 -0.70 -3.87 -7.35
CA LEU A 138 0.34 -4.34 -8.24
C LEU A 138 1.10 -5.48 -7.55
N ASP A 139 0.78 -6.71 -7.95
CA ASP A 139 1.34 -7.94 -7.37
C ASP A 139 2.40 -8.54 -8.29
N PRO A 140 3.68 -8.61 -7.87
CA PRO A 140 4.73 -9.22 -8.67
C PRO A 140 4.67 -10.75 -8.59
N GLY A 141 4.67 -11.41 -9.73
CA GLY A 141 4.85 -12.86 -9.84
C GLY A 141 6.33 -13.23 -9.88
N PRO A 142 6.82 -14.12 -9.01
CA PRO A 142 8.23 -14.47 -8.97
C PRO A 142 8.81 -14.85 -10.35
N PRO A 143 10.06 -14.45 -10.65
CA PRO A 143 11.04 -13.71 -9.85
C PRO A 143 10.85 -12.18 -9.83
N ALA A 144 9.81 -11.63 -10.49
CA ALA A 144 9.52 -10.20 -10.38
C ALA A 144 9.31 -9.78 -8.90
N ASN A 145 9.63 -8.54 -8.58
CA ASN A 145 9.56 -7.95 -7.24
C ASN A 145 8.99 -6.53 -7.30
N ILE A 146 9.06 -5.78 -6.20
CA ILE A 146 8.51 -4.42 -6.10
C ILE A 146 9.14 -3.44 -7.11
N VAL A 147 10.38 -3.65 -7.56
CA VAL A 147 11.01 -2.81 -8.60
C VAL A 147 10.22 -2.86 -9.90
N HIS A 148 9.73 -4.05 -10.29
CA HIS A 148 8.85 -4.21 -11.44
C HIS A 148 7.51 -3.52 -11.21
N CYS A 149 6.97 -3.57 -9.99
CA CYS A 149 5.76 -2.84 -9.62
C CYS A 149 5.95 -1.32 -9.71
N CYS A 150 7.15 -0.79 -9.37
CA CYS A 150 7.49 0.61 -9.54
C CYS A 150 7.32 1.06 -11.00
N GLN A 151 7.84 0.28 -11.95
CA GLN A 151 7.71 0.59 -13.37
C GLN A 151 6.23 0.63 -13.79
N VAL A 152 5.45 -0.38 -13.40
CA VAL A 152 4.01 -0.44 -13.74
C VAL A 152 3.23 0.68 -13.04
N GLY A 153 3.57 0.99 -11.79
CA GLY A 153 2.97 2.09 -11.04
C GLY A 153 3.20 3.45 -11.71
N ILE A 154 4.40 3.68 -12.24
CA ILE A 154 4.72 4.88 -13.03
C ILE A 154 3.84 4.95 -14.29
N TRP A 155 3.66 3.85 -15.01
CA TRP A 155 2.78 3.83 -16.17
C TRP A 155 1.31 4.11 -15.80
N VAL A 156 0.81 3.56 -14.69
CA VAL A 156 -0.53 3.91 -14.17
C VAL A 156 -0.61 5.41 -13.88
N ARG A 157 0.36 5.99 -13.16
CA ARG A 157 0.43 7.43 -12.89
C ARG A 157 0.36 8.25 -14.18
N ASP A 158 1.18 7.90 -15.16
CA ASP A 158 1.35 8.67 -16.39
C ASP A 158 0.09 8.61 -17.27
N ILE A 159 -0.62 7.47 -17.29
CA ILE A 159 -1.94 7.38 -17.93
C ILE A 159 -2.94 8.37 -17.29
N PHE A 160 -3.04 8.39 -15.96
CA PHE A 160 -3.95 9.31 -15.28
C PHE A 160 -3.52 10.78 -15.42
N ALA A 161 -2.22 11.05 -15.43
CA ALA A 161 -1.67 12.39 -15.62
C ALA A 161 -2.04 13.00 -16.98
N GLN A 162 -2.17 12.20 -18.05
CA GLN A 162 -2.65 12.66 -19.36
C GLN A 162 -4.08 13.24 -19.32
N PHE A 163 -4.85 12.82 -18.31
CA PHE A 163 -6.20 13.35 -18.06
C PHE A 163 -6.23 14.42 -16.95
N GLY A 164 -5.06 14.86 -16.49
CA GLY A 164 -4.95 15.85 -15.41
C GLY A 164 -5.27 15.30 -14.02
N LEU A 165 -5.31 13.95 -13.84
CA LEU A 165 -5.57 13.33 -12.55
C LEU A 165 -4.26 13.00 -11.83
N LYS A 166 -4.27 13.21 -10.52
CA LYS A 166 -3.18 12.83 -9.62
C LYS A 166 -3.39 11.44 -9.05
N ALA A 167 -2.34 10.67 -8.99
CA ALA A 167 -2.30 9.34 -8.37
C ALA A 167 -1.28 9.33 -7.23
N PHE A 168 -1.51 8.48 -6.23
CA PHE A 168 -0.70 8.41 -5.01
C PHE A 168 -0.29 6.97 -4.76
N PRO A 169 1.03 6.69 -4.65
CA PRO A 169 1.53 5.36 -4.41
C PRO A 169 1.69 5.06 -2.91
N LYS A 170 1.52 3.79 -2.56
CA LYS A 170 1.95 3.25 -1.28
C LYS A 170 2.46 1.82 -1.47
N THR A 171 3.39 1.39 -0.63
CA THR A 171 3.79 -0.01 -0.60
C THR A 171 2.64 -0.87 -0.05
N SER A 172 2.54 -2.11 -0.47
CA SER A 172 1.62 -3.05 0.18
C SER A 172 2.11 -3.47 1.58
N GLY A 173 3.37 -3.11 1.93
CA GLY A 173 4.07 -3.60 3.12
C GLY A 173 4.39 -5.10 3.04
N SER A 174 4.25 -5.70 1.85
CA SER A 174 4.59 -7.10 1.57
C SER A 174 5.47 -7.19 0.33
N LYS A 175 4.92 -7.48 -0.84
CA LYS A 175 5.71 -7.72 -2.07
C LYS A 175 5.49 -6.65 -3.14
N GLY A 176 4.37 -5.94 -3.09
CA GLY A 176 3.88 -5.12 -4.17
C GLY A 176 3.74 -3.64 -3.82
N LEU A 177 3.28 -2.91 -4.81
CA LEU A 177 2.96 -1.49 -4.74
C LEU A 177 1.47 -1.31 -5.02
N GLN A 178 0.84 -0.32 -4.40
CA GLN A 178 -0.54 0.05 -4.70
C GLN A 178 -0.59 1.50 -5.18
N VAL A 179 -1.40 1.77 -6.18
CA VAL A 179 -1.61 3.12 -6.71
C VAL A 179 -3.07 3.52 -6.52
N TYR A 180 -3.29 4.64 -5.85
CA TYR A 180 -4.61 5.17 -5.54
C TYR A 180 -4.85 6.46 -6.32
N VAL A 181 -5.99 6.53 -7.00
CA VAL A 181 -6.47 7.74 -7.69
C VAL A 181 -7.69 8.23 -6.94
N PRO A 182 -7.58 9.29 -6.12
CA PRO A 182 -8.71 9.85 -5.40
C PRO A 182 -9.73 10.42 -6.38
N LEU A 183 -10.99 10.17 -6.09
CA LEU A 183 -12.11 10.74 -6.82
C LEU A 183 -12.92 11.65 -5.91
N ASN A 184 -13.33 11.15 -4.71
CA ASN A 184 -14.14 11.87 -3.74
C ASN A 184 -15.34 12.60 -4.39
N ALA A 185 -15.91 11.96 -5.42
CA ALA A 185 -16.96 12.46 -6.30
C ALA A 185 -18.11 11.47 -6.35
N ASP A 186 -19.20 11.84 -6.99
CA ASP A 186 -20.36 10.97 -7.19
C ASP A 186 -20.09 9.96 -8.31
N VAL A 187 -19.46 8.84 -7.95
CA VAL A 187 -19.15 7.71 -8.84
C VAL A 187 -19.54 6.40 -8.17
N THR A 188 -19.82 5.38 -8.97
CA THR A 188 -20.16 4.04 -8.50
C THR A 188 -19.11 3.00 -8.90
N TYR A 189 -19.17 1.81 -8.29
CA TYR A 189 -18.31 0.69 -8.71
C TYR A 189 -18.59 0.23 -10.14
N ASP A 190 -19.82 0.39 -10.63
CA ASP A 190 -20.16 0.09 -12.03
C ASP A 190 -19.41 0.99 -13.03
N GLN A 191 -18.93 2.15 -12.56
CA GLN A 191 -18.10 3.05 -13.36
C GLN A 191 -16.61 2.78 -13.11
N THR A 192 -16.18 2.67 -11.84
CA THR A 192 -14.76 2.59 -11.49
C THR A 192 -14.15 1.23 -11.79
N LYS A 193 -14.88 0.12 -11.60
CA LYS A 193 -14.37 -1.23 -11.84
C LYS A 193 -14.07 -1.51 -13.32
N PRO A 194 -15.00 -1.25 -14.28
CA PRO A 194 -14.68 -1.38 -15.70
C PRO A 194 -13.55 -0.46 -16.15
N TYR A 195 -13.48 0.75 -15.56
CA TYR A 195 -12.41 1.71 -15.86
C TYR A 195 -11.04 1.18 -15.43
N ALA A 196 -10.93 0.68 -14.19
CA ALA A 196 -9.71 0.06 -13.71
C ALA A 196 -9.30 -1.16 -14.53
N LYS A 197 -10.29 -1.99 -14.93
CA LYS A 197 -10.06 -3.16 -15.80
C LYS A 197 -9.53 -2.76 -17.18
N ALA A 198 -10.06 -1.69 -17.77
CA ALA A 198 -9.61 -1.20 -19.07
C ALA A 198 -8.16 -0.69 -19.00
N ILE A 199 -7.78 0.03 -17.95
CA ILE A 199 -6.38 0.45 -17.73
C ILE A 199 -5.47 -0.77 -17.58
N ALA A 200 -5.86 -1.77 -16.79
CA ALA A 200 -5.07 -2.99 -16.62
C ALA A 200 -4.86 -3.73 -17.95
N ARG A 201 -5.90 -3.85 -18.79
CA ARG A 201 -5.82 -4.45 -20.12
C ARG A 201 -4.95 -3.61 -21.07
N LEU A 202 -5.10 -2.31 -21.09
CA LEU A 202 -4.28 -1.41 -21.88
C LEU A 202 -2.78 -1.57 -21.55
N LEU A 203 -2.44 -1.71 -20.27
CA LEU A 203 -1.07 -1.96 -19.86
C LEU A 203 -0.58 -3.36 -20.28
N GLU A 204 -1.42 -4.39 -20.19
CA GLU A 204 -1.09 -5.74 -20.66
C GLU A 204 -0.86 -5.77 -22.17
N GLU A 205 -1.72 -5.12 -22.97
CA GLU A 205 -1.57 -5.01 -24.42
C GLU A 205 -0.29 -4.28 -24.82
N ARG A 206 0.09 -3.22 -24.10
CA ARG A 206 1.32 -2.46 -24.38
C ARG A 206 2.59 -3.15 -23.91
N TYR A 207 2.51 -3.91 -22.82
CA TYR A 207 3.66 -4.51 -22.15
C TYR A 207 3.40 -5.98 -21.79
N PRO A 208 3.09 -6.86 -22.78
CA PRO A 208 2.63 -8.22 -22.53
C PRO A 208 3.65 -9.09 -21.77
N ASP A 209 4.95 -8.76 -21.89
CA ASP A 209 6.02 -9.48 -21.19
C ASP A 209 6.22 -9.00 -19.73
N LYS A 210 5.58 -7.89 -19.33
CA LYS A 210 5.77 -7.28 -18.01
C LYS A 210 4.50 -7.21 -17.18
N VAL A 211 3.33 -7.19 -17.82
CA VAL A 211 2.04 -6.99 -17.17
C VAL A 211 1.09 -8.14 -17.48
N VAL A 212 0.24 -8.46 -16.53
CA VAL A 212 -0.90 -9.36 -16.70
C VAL A 212 -2.11 -8.79 -15.97
N SER A 213 -3.28 -8.81 -16.60
CA SER A 213 -4.57 -8.39 -16.02
C SER A 213 -5.50 -9.56 -15.69
N ASP A 214 -5.13 -10.78 -16.15
CA ASP A 214 -5.87 -12.01 -15.84
C ASP A 214 -5.54 -12.49 -14.40
N MET A 215 -6.58 -12.96 -13.71
CA MET A 215 -6.46 -13.42 -12.32
C MET A 215 -5.73 -14.76 -12.17
N LYS A 216 -5.51 -15.51 -13.24
CA LYS A 216 -4.86 -16.81 -13.21
C LYS A 216 -3.42 -16.69 -12.74
N LYS A 217 -3.07 -17.37 -11.64
CA LYS A 217 -1.73 -17.34 -11.07
C LYS A 217 -0.64 -17.86 -12.02
N SER A 218 -0.97 -18.83 -12.86
CA SER A 218 -0.03 -19.42 -13.84
C SER A 218 0.48 -18.43 -14.88
N LEU A 219 -0.21 -17.31 -15.10
CA LEU A 219 0.17 -16.28 -16.08
C LEU A 219 1.09 -15.21 -15.49
N ARG A 220 1.35 -15.24 -14.17
CA ARG A 220 2.04 -14.16 -13.46
C ARG A 220 3.57 -14.31 -13.39
N ALA A 221 4.12 -15.42 -13.82
CA ALA A 221 5.57 -15.65 -13.75
C ALA A 221 6.34 -14.50 -14.43
N ASN A 222 7.24 -13.85 -13.66
CA ASN A 222 8.05 -12.70 -14.07
C ASN A 222 7.26 -11.47 -14.55
N LYS A 223 5.98 -11.36 -14.19
CA LYS A 223 5.10 -10.23 -14.57
C LYS A 223 4.49 -9.60 -13.33
N VAL A 224 4.00 -8.38 -13.49
CA VAL A 224 3.19 -7.70 -12.48
C VAL A 224 1.72 -7.92 -12.80
N PHE A 225 0.99 -8.53 -11.89
CA PHE A 225 -0.46 -8.61 -11.97
C PHE A 225 -1.05 -7.28 -11.50
N VAL A 226 -1.80 -6.64 -12.39
CA VAL A 226 -2.55 -5.42 -12.08
C VAL A 226 -3.94 -5.82 -11.61
N ASP A 227 -4.10 -5.97 -10.28
CA ASP A 227 -5.39 -6.34 -9.70
C ASP A 227 -6.35 -5.14 -9.68
N TRP A 228 -7.15 -5.07 -10.74
CA TRP A 228 -8.24 -4.12 -10.89
C TRP A 228 -9.49 -4.51 -10.11
N SER A 229 -9.59 -5.78 -9.67
CA SER A 229 -10.79 -6.33 -9.03
C SER A 229 -10.99 -5.80 -7.60
N GLN A 230 -10.00 -5.12 -7.03
CA GLN A 230 -10.15 -4.44 -5.75
C GLN A 230 -11.21 -3.33 -5.78
N ASN A 231 -11.55 -2.83 -6.97
CA ASN A 231 -12.61 -1.84 -7.18
C ASN A 231 -14.00 -2.50 -7.17
N ASP A 232 -14.39 -2.99 -6.01
CA ASP A 232 -15.62 -3.74 -5.78
C ASP A 232 -16.14 -3.48 -4.36
N ASP A 233 -17.45 -3.41 -4.17
CA ASP A 233 -18.07 -3.12 -2.88
C ASP A 233 -17.88 -4.25 -1.83
N PHE A 234 -17.55 -5.47 -2.28
CA PHE A 234 -17.26 -6.62 -1.40
C PHE A 234 -15.79 -6.79 -1.07
N LYS A 235 -14.92 -6.05 -1.73
CA LYS A 235 -13.47 -6.14 -1.55
C LYS A 235 -12.98 -5.17 -0.49
N THR A 236 -11.88 -5.57 0.14
CA THR A 236 -11.13 -4.71 1.05
C THR A 236 -9.65 -4.77 0.69
N THR A 237 -8.97 -3.66 0.84
CA THR A 237 -7.53 -3.54 0.64
C THR A 237 -6.85 -3.23 1.95
N VAL A 238 -5.58 -3.58 2.09
CA VAL A 238 -4.81 -3.17 3.27
C VAL A 238 -4.78 -1.65 3.37
N CYS A 239 -5.15 -1.13 4.54
CA CYS A 239 -5.15 0.31 4.81
C CYS A 239 -3.71 0.84 4.81
N VAL A 240 -3.53 2.10 4.39
CA VAL A 240 -2.29 2.83 4.62
C VAL A 240 -1.96 2.83 6.11
N TYR A 241 -0.68 2.75 6.46
CA TYR A 241 -0.17 2.65 7.83
C TYR A 241 -0.53 1.37 8.59
N SER A 242 -1.21 0.41 7.97
CA SER A 242 -1.45 -0.90 8.58
C SER A 242 -0.17 -1.73 8.64
N LEU A 243 0.06 -2.36 9.79
CA LEU A 243 1.06 -3.42 9.91
C LEU A 243 0.76 -4.58 8.94
N ARG A 244 1.78 -5.35 8.62
CA ARG A 244 1.69 -6.59 7.84
C ARG A 244 2.32 -7.74 8.60
N ALA A 245 1.65 -8.86 8.58
CA ALA A 245 2.13 -10.10 9.19
C ALA A 245 3.20 -10.76 8.29
N LYS A 246 4.42 -10.27 8.42
CA LYS A 246 5.64 -10.78 7.78
C LYS A 246 6.66 -11.17 8.85
N GLU A 247 7.85 -11.57 8.46
CA GLU A 247 8.92 -11.89 9.41
C GLU A 247 9.28 -10.68 10.30
N LYS A 248 9.26 -9.47 9.72
CA LYS A 248 9.40 -8.20 10.41
C LYS A 248 8.05 -7.47 10.42
N PRO A 249 7.81 -6.58 11.38
CA PRO A 249 6.61 -5.75 11.44
C PRO A 249 6.65 -4.65 10.36
N THR A 250 6.57 -5.07 9.08
CA THR A 250 6.50 -4.16 7.95
C THR A 250 5.15 -3.47 7.90
N VAL A 251 5.09 -2.34 7.19
CA VAL A 251 3.93 -1.47 7.13
C VAL A 251 3.55 -1.15 5.69
N SER A 252 2.26 -1.08 5.41
CA SER A 252 1.73 -0.51 4.18
C SER A 252 1.94 1.00 4.17
N THR A 253 3.02 1.47 3.55
CA THR A 253 3.60 2.80 3.73
C THR A 253 3.36 3.69 2.52
N PRO A 254 2.83 4.92 2.69
CA PRO A 254 2.76 5.87 1.61
C PRO A 254 4.16 6.34 1.22
N VAL A 255 4.38 6.46 -0.07
CA VAL A 255 5.67 6.87 -0.63
C VAL A 255 5.46 7.96 -1.69
N SER A 256 6.46 8.79 -1.91
CA SER A 256 6.47 9.75 -3.00
C SER A 256 6.78 9.07 -4.34
N TRP A 257 6.37 9.68 -5.44
CA TRP A 257 6.78 9.20 -6.77
C TRP A 257 8.29 9.25 -6.96
N GLN A 258 8.97 10.19 -6.31
CA GLN A 258 10.44 10.27 -6.34
C GLN A 258 11.10 9.03 -5.69
N GLU A 259 10.54 8.51 -4.60
CA GLU A 259 11.02 7.27 -3.96
C GLU A 259 10.77 6.06 -4.88
N VAL A 260 9.61 6.00 -5.55
CA VAL A 260 9.28 4.95 -6.52
C VAL A 260 10.26 4.98 -7.70
N GLU A 261 10.53 6.15 -8.27
CA GLU A 261 11.49 6.34 -9.37
C GLU A 261 12.93 6.01 -8.94
N ASN A 262 13.31 6.35 -7.71
CA ASN A 262 14.62 6.04 -7.16
C ASN A 262 14.82 4.52 -6.95
N CYS A 263 13.80 3.82 -6.43
CA CYS A 263 13.79 2.37 -6.31
C CYS A 263 13.97 1.71 -7.69
N LEU A 264 13.21 2.16 -8.69
CA LEU A 264 13.33 1.67 -10.06
C LEU A 264 14.73 1.95 -10.65
N LYS A 265 15.26 3.16 -10.48
CA LYS A 265 16.57 3.54 -11.00
C LYS A 265 17.72 2.74 -10.38
N LYS A 266 17.66 2.51 -9.07
CA LYS A 266 18.69 1.76 -8.34
C LYS A 266 18.53 0.25 -8.42
N GLN A 267 17.38 -0.25 -8.91
CA GLN A 267 17.03 -1.67 -8.94
C GLN A 267 17.11 -2.33 -7.55
N ASP A 268 16.80 -1.57 -6.49
CA ASP A 268 16.93 -2.00 -5.10
C ASP A 268 15.55 -2.05 -4.42
N PRO A 269 14.99 -3.26 -4.20
CA PRO A 269 13.68 -3.44 -3.57
C PRO A 269 13.62 -3.00 -2.11
N GLU A 270 14.77 -3.00 -1.38
CA GLU A 270 14.81 -2.66 0.04
C GLU A 270 14.51 -1.18 0.29
N LEU A 271 14.68 -0.32 -0.71
CA LEU A 271 14.32 1.11 -0.60
C LEU A 271 12.83 1.37 -0.35
N LEU A 272 11.97 0.39 -0.58
CA LEU A 272 10.53 0.49 -0.36
C LEU A 272 10.01 -0.50 0.70
N VAL A 273 10.88 -1.01 1.56
CA VAL A 273 10.53 -1.81 2.73
C VAL A 273 10.65 -0.97 3.98
N PHE A 274 9.56 -0.83 4.72
CA PHE A 274 9.52 0.00 5.93
C PHE A 274 8.94 -0.79 7.10
N THR A 275 9.66 -0.80 8.22
CA THR A 275 9.21 -1.35 9.50
C THR A 275 8.40 -0.32 10.30
N ALA A 276 7.74 -0.77 11.37
CA ALA A 276 6.94 0.08 12.26
C ALA A 276 7.71 1.34 12.71
N ASP A 277 8.92 1.17 13.24
CA ASP A 277 9.73 2.28 13.75
C ASP A 277 10.11 3.27 12.64
N GLN A 278 10.54 2.76 11.49
CA GLN A 278 10.85 3.60 10.34
C GLN A 278 9.65 4.40 9.84
N VAL A 279 8.42 3.82 9.92
CA VAL A 279 7.21 4.54 9.54
C VAL A 279 6.87 5.64 10.54
N LEU A 280 7.04 5.41 11.84
CA LEU A 280 6.86 6.45 12.84
C LEU A 280 7.82 7.63 12.62
N GLU A 281 9.10 7.34 12.37
CA GLU A 281 10.08 8.40 12.01
C GLU A 281 9.70 9.15 10.71
N ARG A 282 9.17 8.42 9.72
CA ARG A 282 8.72 9.03 8.47
C ARG A 282 7.54 9.97 8.69
N VAL A 283 6.59 9.56 9.52
CA VAL A 283 5.41 10.39 9.86
C VAL A 283 5.82 11.66 10.59
N GLU A 284 6.77 11.58 11.52
CA GLU A 284 7.33 12.75 12.20
C GLU A 284 8.00 13.74 11.23
N LYS A 285 8.75 13.22 10.26
CA LYS A 285 9.51 14.05 9.30
C LYS A 285 8.69 14.58 8.14
N LEU A 286 7.75 13.78 7.62
CA LEU A 286 7.08 14.03 6.34
C LEU A 286 5.57 14.27 6.49
N GLY A 287 5.00 14.02 7.67
CA GLY A 287 3.56 14.01 7.89
C GLY A 287 2.86 12.89 7.12
N ASP A 288 1.58 13.08 6.86
CA ASP A 288 0.77 12.13 6.09
C ASP A 288 0.89 12.38 4.58
N LEU A 289 1.79 11.66 3.92
CA LEU A 289 1.95 11.71 2.45
C LEU A 289 0.70 11.22 1.69
N PHE A 290 -0.22 10.54 2.38
CA PHE A 290 -1.45 10.02 1.78
C PHE A 290 -2.68 10.89 2.04
N ALA A 291 -2.54 11.98 2.81
CA ALA A 291 -3.63 12.91 3.14
C ALA A 291 -4.42 13.41 1.91
N PRO A 292 -3.80 13.70 0.74
CA PRO A 292 -4.55 14.16 -0.42
C PRO A 292 -5.59 13.14 -0.93
N VAL A 293 -5.40 11.83 -0.65
CA VAL A 293 -6.36 10.78 -1.04
C VAL A 293 -7.71 10.94 -0.34
N LEU A 294 -7.72 11.56 0.83
CA LEU A 294 -8.95 11.78 1.63
C LEU A 294 -9.85 12.89 1.08
N SER A 295 -9.28 13.89 0.44
CA SER A 295 -10.00 15.14 0.13
C SER A 295 -9.96 15.58 -1.32
N LEU A 296 -8.95 15.14 -2.09
CA LEU A 296 -8.81 15.58 -3.48
C LEU A 296 -9.98 15.07 -4.33
N LYS A 297 -10.74 16.02 -4.89
CA LYS A 297 -11.86 15.74 -5.78
C LYS A 297 -11.37 15.73 -7.22
N GLN A 298 -11.60 14.62 -7.91
CA GLN A 298 -11.21 14.45 -9.31
C GLN A 298 -12.37 13.79 -10.08
N LYS A 299 -12.58 14.24 -11.31
CA LYS A 299 -13.63 13.69 -12.16
C LYS A 299 -13.03 12.61 -13.07
N LEU A 300 -13.60 11.41 -13.01
CA LEU A 300 -13.23 10.33 -13.88
C LEU A 300 -13.48 10.71 -15.35
N PRO A 301 -12.49 10.59 -16.24
CA PRO A 301 -12.68 10.87 -17.66
C PRO A 301 -13.70 9.92 -18.28
N ALA A 302 -14.37 10.37 -19.35
CA ALA A 302 -15.27 9.50 -20.08
C ALA A 302 -14.50 8.28 -20.65
N PHE A 303 -15.10 7.10 -20.56
CA PHE A 303 -14.47 5.82 -20.87
C PHE A 303 -13.86 5.76 -22.30
N HIS A 304 -14.54 6.35 -23.30
CA HIS A 304 -14.05 6.39 -24.69
C HIS A 304 -12.72 7.15 -24.85
N LYS A 305 -12.37 8.04 -23.93
CA LYS A 305 -11.11 8.78 -23.95
C LYS A 305 -9.89 7.91 -23.58
N LEU A 306 -10.11 6.76 -22.95
CA LEU A 306 -8.98 5.84 -22.61
C LEU A 306 -8.29 5.28 -23.85
N GLY A 307 -9.03 5.02 -24.93
CA GLY A 307 -8.45 4.54 -26.20
C GLY A 307 -7.56 5.57 -26.91
N ALA A 308 -7.70 6.86 -26.56
CA ALA A 308 -6.89 7.95 -27.09
C ALA A 308 -5.68 8.30 -26.20
N ALA A 309 -5.46 7.62 -25.07
CA ALA A 309 -4.29 7.81 -24.24
C ALA A 309 -3.03 7.40 -25.01
N THR A 310 -2.24 8.39 -25.42
CA THR A 310 -0.97 8.19 -26.10
C THR A 310 0.04 7.48 -25.18
N GLU A 311 1.10 6.90 -25.76
CA GLU A 311 2.16 6.24 -24.97
C GLU A 311 2.63 7.14 -23.81
N PRO A 312 2.85 6.55 -22.61
CA PRO A 312 3.56 7.29 -21.56
C PRO A 312 4.91 7.75 -22.13
N ALA A 313 5.22 9.04 -21.97
CA ALA A 313 6.49 9.57 -22.43
C ALA A 313 7.62 8.68 -21.91
N ALA A 314 8.49 8.20 -22.78
CA ALA A 314 9.69 7.48 -22.36
C ALA A 314 10.41 8.33 -21.30
N PRO A 315 10.88 7.73 -20.18
CA PRO A 315 11.59 8.49 -19.16
C PRO A 315 12.72 9.27 -19.85
N LYS A 316 12.70 10.59 -19.71
CA LYS A 316 13.80 11.43 -20.17
C LYS A 316 15.03 11.05 -19.35
N ILE A 317 15.77 10.05 -19.81
CA ILE A 317 17.11 9.78 -19.35
C ILE A 317 17.88 10.99 -19.84
N SER A 318 18.16 11.93 -18.95
CA SER A 318 19.07 13.04 -19.24
C SER A 318 20.39 12.40 -19.70
N SER A 319 20.69 12.54 -20.98
CA SER A 319 21.94 12.09 -21.56
C SER A 319 23.07 12.77 -20.77
N ILE A 320 23.72 12.01 -19.91
CA ILE A 320 25.02 12.42 -19.36
C ILE A 320 25.94 12.48 -20.57
N ARG A 321 26.24 13.70 -21.04
CA ARG A 321 27.25 13.93 -22.05
C ARG A 321 28.50 13.23 -21.57
N SER A 322 28.93 12.22 -22.32
CA SER A 322 30.22 11.58 -22.18
C SER A 322 31.28 12.66 -22.30
N ALA A 323 31.94 12.99 -21.18
CA ALA A 323 33.11 13.81 -21.20
C ALA A 323 34.16 13.12 -22.06
N LYS A 324 34.46 13.68 -23.23
CA LYS A 324 35.57 13.25 -24.10
C LYS A 324 36.84 13.24 -23.28
N MET A 325 37.33 12.08 -22.95
CA MET A 325 38.70 11.89 -22.47
C MET A 325 39.65 12.45 -23.53
N ARG A 326 40.30 13.59 -23.24
CA ARG A 326 41.41 14.10 -24.02
C ARG A 326 42.60 13.11 -23.89
N ARG A 327 42.99 12.50 -25.02
CA ARG A 327 44.24 11.74 -25.11
C ARG A 327 45.39 12.68 -24.81
N PRO A 328 46.42 12.28 -24.02
CA PRO A 328 47.63 13.04 -23.87
C PRO A 328 48.43 13.00 -25.16
N THR A 329 48.84 14.16 -25.67
CA THR A 329 49.76 14.33 -26.82
C THR A 329 51.13 13.83 -26.42
N ARG A 330 51.69 12.88 -27.17
CA ARG A 330 53.08 12.46 -27.10
C ARG A 330 53.95 13.64 -27.61
N SER A 331 54.75 14.22 -26.75
CA SER A 331 55.87 15.09 -27.14
C SER A 331 57.06 14.24 -27.57
N GLY A 332 57.57 14.58 -28.72
CA GLY A 332 58.66 13.88 -29.37
C GLY A 332 60.02 13.98 -28.64
N SER A 333 60.70 12.88 -28.64
CA SER A 333 62.09 12.79 -28.22
C SER A 333 63.04 13.30 -29.32
N ARG A 334 63.87 14.27 -28.98
CA ARG A 334 65.10 14.56 -29.73
C ARG A 334 66.21 13.63 -29.27
N LYS A 335 66.84 13.00 -30.25
CA LYS A 335 68.11 12.30 -30.13
C LYS A 335 69.24 13.31 -29.82
N ASP A 336 70.11 12.95 -28.91
CA ASP A 336 71.52 13.36 -29.05
C ASP A 336 72.45 12.22 -28.62
N LYS A 337 73.43 12.01 -29.51
CA LYS A 337 74.53 11.08 -29.41
C LYS A 337 75.63 11.69 -28.55
N ALA A 338 76.31 10.90 -27.76
CA ALA A 338 77.80 10.78 -27.83
C ALA A 338 78.37 10.08 -26.58
N LYS A 339 79.03 9.01 -26.83
CA LYS A 339 80.47 8.64 -26.61
C LYS A 339 80.94 8.44 -25.18
N ALA A 340 81.30 7.16 -24.98
CA ALA A 340 82.61 6.70 -24.48
C ALA A 340 82.98 6.99 -23.00
N LEU A 341 83.08 6.03 -22.19
CA LEU A 341 84.20 5.19 -21.77
C LEU A 341 83.66 4.06 -20.89
#